data_6bba07d103ace2393a90c5c6d23bc09d
#
_entry.id   6bba07d103ace2393a90c5c6d23bc09d
#
_cell.length_a   1.000
_cell.length_b   1.000
_cell.length_c   1.000
_cell.angle_alpha   90.00
_cell.angle_beta   90.00
_cell.angle_gamma   90.00
#
_symmetry.space_group_name_H-M   'P 1'
#
loop_
_entity.id
_entity.type
_entity.pdbx_description
1 polymer ?
#
loop_
_entity_poly.entity_id
_entity_poly.type
_entity_poly.pdbx_seq_one_letter_code
_entity_poly.pdbx_strand_id
1 'polypeptide(L)'
;MTVRQVVVDHVLFVVADVDASRRLYTAALAPLGYGELFVQEDCVSYGPDDLDDFTICRGKPVTTAAHIAFSAEGRDAVDAFFEAAVANGATVRGEPGVWTQYSERYYGAFVSDLHQNNVEAVWHAPEPIVDAPRRAGVP
;
A
#
# COMPACT_ATOMS: atom_id res chain seq x y z
N MET A 1 19.30 -17.01 -12.67
CA MET A 1 18.19 -16.16 -12.15
C MET A 1 17.92 -16.50 -10.69
N THR A 2 17.90 -15.49 -9.83
CA THR A 2 17.58 -15.69 -8.41
C THR A 2 16.09 -15.48 -8.19
N VAL A 3 15.42 -16.49 -7.64
CA VAL A 3 14.02 -16.37 -7.24
C VAL A 3 13.99 -15.95 -5.79
N ARG A 4 13.37 -14.83 -5.50
CA ARG A 4 13.22 -14.36 -4.12
C ARG A 4 12.22 -15.24 -3.38
N GLN A 5 12.63 -15.74 -2.24
CA GLN A 5 11.73 -16.48 -1.38
C GLN A 5 10.74 -15.52 -0.69
N VAL A 6 9.48 -15.91 -0.62
CA VAL A 6 8.48 -15.19 0.16
C VAL A 6 8.79 -15.39 1.64
N VAL A 7 8.94 -14.28 2.37
CA VAL A 7 9.28 -14.29 3.80
C VAL A 7 8.07 -14.02 4.67
N VAL A 8 7.22 -13.08 4.23
CA VAL A 8 5.95 -12.77 4.89
C VAL A 8 4.85 -13.34 4.02
N ASP A 9 4.07 -14.27 4.55
CA ASP A 9 2.97 -14.90 3.80
C ASP A 9 1.77 -13.96 3.73
N HIS A 10 1.28 -13.50 4.88
CA HIS A 10 0.14 -12.59 4.92
C HIS A 10 0.22 -11.69 6.15
N VAL A 11 -0.51 -10.57 6.08
CA VAL A 11 -0.62 -9.59 7.16
C VAL A 11 -2.10 -9.27 7.35
N LEU A 12 -2.54 -9.15 8.61
CA LEU A 12 -3.90 -8.77 8.96
C LEU A 12 -3.89 -7.49 9.78
N PHE A 13 -4.69 -6.51 9.34
CA PHE A 13 -4.96 -5.29 10.11
C PHE A 13 -6.37 -5.36 10.73
N VAL A 14 -6.46 -5.00 12.01
CA VAL A 14 -7.75 -4.86 12.69
C VAL A 14 -8.27 -3.44 12.48
N VAL A 15 -9.50 -3.31 12.02
CA VAL A 15 -10.15 -2.03 11.69
C VAL A 15 -11.43 -1.85 12.49
N ALA A 16 -11.83 -0.60 12.71
CA ALA A 16 -13.05 -0.29 13.45
C ALA A 16 -14.30 -0.41 12.55
N ASP A 17 -14.21 0.07 11.32
CA ASP A 17 -15.30 0.08 10.33
C ASP A 17 -14.80 -0.62 9.06
N VAL A 18 -15.23 -1.87 8.87
CA VAL A 18 -14.75 -2.67 7.74
C VAL A 18 -15.23 -2.10 6.40
N ASP A 19 -16.42 -1.50 6.34
CA ASP A 19 -16.93 -0.93 5.11
C ASP A 19 -16.12 0.28 4.66
N ALA A 20 -15.78 1.18 5.58
CA ALA A 20 -14.94 2.34 5.29
C ALA A 20 -13.53 1.92 4.87
N SER A 21 -12.91 0.99 5.60
CA SER A 21 -11.59 0.46 5.27
C SER A 21 -11.58 -0.30 3.96
N ARG A 22 -12.65 -1.04 3.67
CA ARG A 22 -12.82 -1.73 2.38
C ARG A 22 -12.83 -0.74 1.22
N ARG A 23 -13.58 0.36 1.33
CA ARG A 23 -13.59 1.39 0.28
C ARG A 23 -12.19 1.92 0.01
N LEU A 24 -11.44 2.22 1.05
CA LEU A 24 -10.08 2.73 0.94
C LEU A 24 -9.15 1.69 0.29
N TYR A 25 -9.05 0.51 0.90
CA TYR A 25 -8.07 -0.49 0.45
C TYR A 25 -8.42 -1.09 -0.91
N THR A 26 -9.70 -1.31 -1.21
CA THR A 26 -10.09 -1.81 -2.54
C THR A 26 -9.69 -0.82 -3.64
N ALA A 27 -9.95 0.47 -3.42
CA ALA A 27 -9.59 1.50 -4.40
C ALA A 27 -8.08 1.68 -4.53
N ALA A 28 -7.36 1.69 -3.41
CA ALA A 28 -5.91 1.93 -3.40
C ALA A 28 -5.10 0.75 -3.93
N LEU A 29 -5.52 -0.49 -3.63
CA LEU A 29 -4.78 -1.69 -4.01
C LEU A 29 -5.05 -2.15 -5.44
N ALA A 30 -6.19 -1.78 -6.02
CA ALA A 30 -6.54 -2.18 -7.40
C ALA A 30 -5.48 -1.78 -8.43
N PRO A 31 -4.95 -0.53 -8.43
CA PRO A 31 -3.89 -0.15 -9.37
C PRO A 31 -2.61 -0.95 -9.21
N LEU A 32 -2.38 -1.55 -8.05
CA LEU A 32 -1.22 -2.39 -7.78
C LEU A 32 -1.43 -3.84 -8.24
N GLY A 33 -2.64 -4.18 -8.70
CA GLY A 33 -2.98 -5.52 -9.12
C GLY A 33 -3.47 -6.42 -7.99
N TYR A 34 -3.83 -5.86 -6.83
CA TYR A 34 -4.30 -6.62 -5.67
C TYR A 34 -5.80 -6.42 -5.52
N GLY A 35 -6.58 -7.42 -5.94
CA GLY A 35 -8.05 -7.39 -5.87
C GLY A 35 -8.59 -8.06 -4.62
N GLU A 36 -9.90 -7.88 -4.38
CA GLU A 36 -10.60 -8.58 -3.32
C GLU A 36 -10.68 -10.08 -3.64
N LEU A 37 -10.27 -10.93 -2.72
CA LEU A 37 -10.29 -12.39 -2.86
C LEU A 37 -11.41 -13.02 -2.04
N PHE A 38 -11.51 -12.66 -0.76
CA PHE A 38 -12.53 -13.17 0.14
C PHE A 38 -13.23 -11.99 0.79
N VAL A 39 -14.56 -11.98 0.72
CA VAL A 39 -15.40 -10.96 1.35
C VAL A 39 -16.35 -11.67 2.30
N GLN A 40 -16.20 -11.40 3.58
CA GLN A 40 -17.08 -11.87 4.64
C GLN A 40 -17.65 -10.66 5.37
N GLU A 41 -18.58 -10.90 6.31
CA GLU A 41 -19.22 -9.80 7.02
C GLU A 41 -18.21 -8.89 7.74
N ASP A 42 -17.20 -9.48 8.37
CA ASP A 42 -16.24 -8.75 9.19
C ASP A 42 -14.83 -8.69 8.61
N CYS A 43 -14.56 -9.34 7.50
CA CYS A 43 -13.22 -9.42 6.92
C CYS A 43 -13.25 -9.30 5.40
N VAL A 44 -12.21 -8.67 4.84
CA VAL A 44 -11.94 -8.61 3.41
C VAL A 44 -10.48 -8.91 3.18
N SER A 45 -10.18 -9.84 2.27
CA SER A 45 -8.81 -10.22 1.93
C SER A 45 -8.45 -9.79 0.52
N TYR A 46 -7.18 -9.43 0.33
CA TYR A 46 -6.63 -8.91 -0.92
C TYR A 46 -5.39 -9.68 -1.32
N GLY A 47 -5.17 -9.81 -2.61
CA GLY A 47 -3.96 -10.40 -3.14
C GLY A 47 -3.91 -10.33 -4.66
N PRO A 48 -2.74 -10.69 -5.27
CA PRO A 48 -2.57 -10.59 -6.71
C PRO A 48 -3.30 -11.69 -7.49
N ASP A 49 -3.31 -12.90 -7.01
CA ASP A 49 -3.94 -14.04 -7.69
C ASP A 49 -5.05 -14.63 -6.82
N ASP A 50 -4.81 -15.80 -6.27
CA ASP A 50 -5.72 -16.49 -5.37
C ASP A 50 -5.16 -16.60 -3.94
N LEU A 51 -4.05 -15.89 -3.67
CA LEU A 51 -3.39 -15.88 -2.37
C LEU A 51 -3.64 -14.56 -1.65
N ASP A 52 -4.14 -14.66 -0.43
CA ASP A 52 -4.47 -13.49 0.39
C ASP A 52 -3.21 -13.00 1.12
N ASP A 53 -2.58 -11.99 0.57
CA ASP A 53 -1.40 -11.38 1.17
C ASP A 53 -1.75 -10.38 2.27
N PHE A 54 -2.92 -9.75 2.18
CA PHE A 54 -3.34 -8.70 3.09
C PHE A 54 -4.83 -8.83 3.42
N THR A 55 -5.18 -8.76 4.70
CA THR A 55 -6.56 -8.87 5.18
C THR A 55 -6.88 -7.76 6.15
N ILE A 56 -8.09 -7.22 6.07
CA ILE A 56 -8.65 -6.32 7.07
C ILE A 56 -9.83 -7.02 7.75
N CYS A 57 -9.89 -6.95 9.08
CA CYS A 57 -11.00 -7.52 9.86
C CYS A 57 -11.45 -6.53 10.93
N ARG A 58 -12.77 -6.45 11.12
CA ARG A 58 -13.32 -5.64 12.20
C ARG A 58 -12.94 -6.23 13.56
N GLY A 59 -12.55 -5.39 14.49
CA GLY A 59 -12.20 -5.82 15.83
C GLY A 59 -11.60 -4.70 16.65
N LYS A 60 -11.04 -5.07 17.78
CA LYS A 60 -10.34 -4.14 18.69
C LYS A 60 -9.35 -4.90 19.57
N PRO A 61 -8.21 -4.28 19.94
CA PRO A 61 -7.83 -2.92 19.52
C PRO A 61 -7.55 -2.88 18.02
N VAL A 62 -7.76 -1.71 17.42
CA VAL A 62 -7.44 -1.52 15.99
C VAL A 62 -5.93 -1.48 15.79
N THR A 63 -5.49 -1.92 14.61
CA THR A 63 -4.09 -1.78 14.21
C THR A 63 -3.79 -0.30 13.97
N THR A 64 -2.80 0.23 14.65
CA THR A 64 -2.35 1.62 14.52
C THR A 64 -0.83 1.68 14.59
N ALA A 65 -0.26 2.76 14.01
CA ALA A 65 1.19 2.99 13.99
C ALA A 65 1.98 1.86 13.31
N ALA A 66 1.33 1.04 12.50
CA ALA A 66 2.03 0.05 11.66
C ALA A 66 2.52 0.72 10.37
N HIS A 67 3.49 0.12 9.72
CA HIS A 67 3.98 0.53 8.41
C HIS A 67 3.97 -0.69 7.49
N ILE A 68 3.27 -0.59 6.37
CA ILE A 68 3.23 -1.63 5.35
C ILE A 68 3.51 -1.00 3.99
N ALA A 69 4.36 -1.66 3.20
CA ALA A 69 4.70 -1.24 1.84
C ALA A 69 4.27 -2.33 0.86
N PHE A 70 3.46 -1.94 -0.10
CA PHE A 70 3.02 -2.81 -1.19
C PHE A 70 3.89 -2.59 -2.41
N SER A 71 4.29 -3.67 -3.08
CA SER A 71 5.06 -3.60 -4.31
C SER A 71 4.19 -3.14 -5.48
N ALA A 72 4.73 -2.23 -6.29
CA ALA A 72 4.13 -1.77 -7.52
C ALA A 72 5.00 -2.18 -8.72
N GLU A 73 4.37 -2.35 -9.88
CA GLU A 73 5.06 -2.76 -11.11
C GLU A 73 5.66 -1.58 -11.89
N GLY A 74 5.36 -0.35 -11.50
CA GLY A 74 5.87 0.86 -12.14
C GLY A 74 5.40 2.11 -11.42
N ARG A 75 5.92 3.27 -11.85
CA ARG A 75 5.56 4.56 -11.24
C ARG A 75 4.08 4.91 -11.42
N ASP A 76 3.48 4.54 -12.55
CA ASP A 76 2.06 4.85 -12.80
C ASP A 76 1.15 4.15 -11.80
N ALA A 77 1.49 2.93 -11.40
CA ALA A 77 0.76 2.20 -10.36
C ALA A 77 0.89 2.87 -9.00
N VAL A 78 2.09 3.38 -8.66
CA VAL A 78 2.31 4.14 -7.42
C VAL A 78 1.47 5.41 -7.41
N ASP A 79 1.48 6.16 -8.51
CA ASP A 79 0.69 7.40 -8.63
C ASP A 79 -0.80 7.12 -8.49
N ALA A 80 -1.30 6.08 -9.16
CA ALA A 80 -2.72 5.69 -9.11
C ALA A 80 -3.13 5.21 -7.71
N PHE A 81 -2.27 4.45 -7.02
CA PHE A 81 -2.47 4.07 -5.62
C PHE A 81 -2.67 5.32 -4.75
N PHE A 82 -1.78 6.29 -4.88
CA PHE A 82 -1.82 7.51 -4.07
C PHE A 82 -3.11 8.29 -4.30
N GLU A 83 -3.47 8.54 -5.56
CA GLU A 83 -4.68 9.26 -5.92
C GLU A 83 -5.93 8.56 -5.40
N ALA A 84 -6.04 7.26 -5.59
CA ALA A 84 -7.18 6.46 -5.14
C ALA A 84 -7.29 6.44 -3.60
N ALA A 85 -6.17 6.30 -2.90
CA ALA A 85 -6.14 6.29 -1.45
C ALA A 85 -6.63 7.62 -0.87
N VAL A 86 -6.12 8.74 -1.36
CA VAL A 86 -6.52 10.08 -0.90
C VAL A 86 -8.00 10.34 -1.21
N ALA A 87 -8.46 9.94 -2.39
CA ALA A 87 -9.88 10.09 -2.78
C ALA A 87 -10.83 9.29 -1.90
N ASN A 88 -10.33 8.27 -1.19
CA ASN A 88 -11.12 7.37 -0.35
C ASN A 88 -10.82 7.49 1.15
N GLY A 89 -10.28 8.62 1.59
CA GLY A 89 -10.19 8.98 3.00
C GLY A 89 -8.80 8.90 3.63
N ALA A 90 -7.79 8.44 2.90
CA ALA A 90 -6.42 8.47 3.40
C ALA A 90 -5.87 9.90 3.43
N THR A 91 -4.94 10.16 4.33
CA THR A 91 -4.23 11.44 4.38
C THR A 91 -2.80 11.29 3.87
N VAL A 92 -2.26 12.37 3.31
CA VAL A 92 -0.93 12.36 2.71
C VAL A 92 0.15 12.29 3.78
N ARG A 93 1.10 11.38 3.62
CA ARG A 93 2.35 11.34 4.40
C ARG A 93 3.55 11.70 3.53
N GLY A 94 3.59 11.19 2.30
CA GLY A 94 4.64 11.49 1.35
C GLY A 94 4.13 11.34 -0.07
N GLU A 95 4.26 12.41 -0.86
CA GLU A 95 3.77 12.43 -2.24
C GLU A 95 4.60 11.53 -3.15
N PRO A 96 4.02 11.06 -4.28
CA PRO A 96 4.76 10.23 -5.23
C PRO A 96 6.04 10.90 -5.71
N GLY A 97 7.12 10.16 -5.75
CA GLY A 97 8.41 10.64 -6.21
C GLY A 97 9.55 9.70 -5.85
N VAL A 98 10.76 10.15 -6.14
CA VAL A 98 11.98 9.42 -5.81
C VAL A 98 12.43 9.80 -4.42
N TRP A 99 12.41 8.84 -3.50
CA TRP A 99 12.81 9.03 -2.11
C TRP A 99 14.29 8.66 -1.98
N THR A 100 15.15 9.64 -2.20
CA THR A 100 16.58 9.43 -2.39
C THR A 100 17.33 8.90 -1.17
N GLN A 101 16.78 9.11 0.05
CA GLN A 101 17.35 8.52 1.26
C GLN A 101 17.30 6.99 1.26
N TYR A 102 16.40 6.39 0.47
CA TYR A 102 16.34 4.95 0.31
C TYR A 102 17.15 4.49 -0.89
N SER A 103 16.94 5.13 -2.05
CA SER A 103 17.67 4.82 -3.28
C SER A 103 17.27 5.78 -4.39
N GLU A 104 18.16 6.00 -5.35
CA GLU A 104 17.86 6.71 -6.61
C GLU A 104 16.88 5.93 -7.49
N ARG A 105 16.59 4.68 -7.15
CA ARG A 105 15.65 3.78 -7.85
C ARG A 105 14.34 3.58 -7.09
N TYR A 106 14.17 4.26 -5.97
CA TYR A 106 13.02 4.08 -5.07
C TYR A 106 11.95 5.11 -5.41
N TYR A 107 10.92 4.67 -6.13
CA TYR A 107 9.75 5.50 -6.42
C TYR A 107 8.60 5.06 -5.54
N GLY A 108 8.16 5.92 -4.65
CA GLY A 108 7.15 5.57 -3.66
C GLY A 108 6.20 6.69 -3.32
N ALA A 109 5.09 6.33 -2.70
CA ALA A 109 4.11 7.23 -2.14
C ALA A 109 3.60 6.67 -0.82
N PHE A 110 3.28 7.55 0.12
CA PHE A 110 2.95 7.19 1.49
C PHE A 110 1.67 7.90 1.92
N VAL A 111 0.75 7.15 2.50
CA VAL A 111 -0.50 7.69 3.05
C VAL A 111 -0.72 7.15 4.45
N SER A 112 -1.52 7.87 5.26
CA SER A 112 -2.08 7.31 6.48
C SER A 112 -3.45 6.75 6.17
N ASP A 113 -3.71 5.52 6.60
CA ASP A 113 -5.05 4.95 6.51
C ASP A 113 -5.97 5.56 7.58
N LEU A 114 -7.17 5.00 7.74
CA LEU A 114 -8.16 5.54 8.67
C LEU A 114 -7.78 5.35 10.16
N HIS A 115 -6.73 4.59 10.44
CA HIS A 115 -6.27 4.28 11.81
C HIS A 115 -4.82 4.68 12.04
N GLN A 116 -4.30 5.61 11.21
CA GLN A 116 -2.94 6.16 11.34
C GLN A 116 -1.83 5.14 11.07
N ASN A 117 -2.10 4.13 10.25
CA ASN A 117 -1.05 3.27 9.73
C ASN A 117 -0.40 3.92 8.52
N ASN A 118 0.92 3.79 8.40
CA ASN A 118 1.66 4.25 7.24
C ASN A 118 1.54 3.18 6.15
N VAL A 119 0.81 3.49 5.09
CA VAL A 119 0.58 2.59 3.95
C VAL A 119 1.29 3.16 2.73
N GLU A 120 2.16 2.38 2.17
CA GLU A 120 3.05 2.79 1.10
C GLU A 120 2.87 1.92 -0.12
N ALA A 121 3.03 2.50 -1.31
CA ALA A 121 3.29 1.75 -2.54
C ALA A 121 4.69 2.11 -3.02
N VAL A 122 5.48 1.12 -3.42
CA VAL A 122 6.86 1.33 -3.87
C VAL A 122 7.19 0.53 -5.11
N TRP A 123 7.85 1.18 -6.04
CA TRP A 123 8.44 0.57 -7.21
C TRP A 123 9.96 0.72 -7.15
N HIS A 124 10.66 -0.40 -7.24
CA HIS A 124 12.11 -0.43 -7.35
C HIS A 124 12.48 -0.44 -8.82
N ALA A 125 12.91 0.71 -9.36
CA ALA A 125 13.24 0.83 -10.77
C ALA A 125 14.50 0.05 -11.11
N PRO A 126 14.63 -0.48 -12.35
CA PRO A 126 15.84 -1.18 -12.77
C PRO A 126 17.04 -0.24 -12.94
N GLU A 127 16.79 1.06 -13.16
CA GLU A 127 17.81 2.09 -13.35
C GLU A 127 17.50 3.31 -12.47
N PRO A 128 18.50 4.15 -12.15
CA PRO A 128 18.23 5.41 -11.45
C PRO A 128 17.20 6.27 -12.18
N ILE A 129 16.27 6.83 -11.43
CA ILE A 129 15.17 7.64 -11.96
C ILE A 129 15.63 9.10 -12.00
N VAL A 130 15.63 9.71 -13.18
CA VAL A 130 16.13 11.08 -13.38
C VAL A 130 15.04 12.09 -13.76
N ASP A 131 13.85 11.60 -14.11
CA ASP A 131 12.75 12.41 -14.66
C ASP A 131 11.51 12.41 -13.78
N ALA A 132 11.69 12.42 -12.47
CA ALA A 132 10.59 12.43 -11.51
C ALA A 132 10.92 13.35 -10.34
N PRO A 133 9.90 13.85 -9.60
CA PRO A 133 10.13 14.63 -8.41
C PRO A 133 10.99 13.88 -7.38
N ARG A 134 11.95 14.60 -6.82
CA ARG A 134 12.79 14.07 -5.75
C ARG A 134 12.21 14.52 -4.42
N ARG A 135 12.10 13.61 -3.48
CA ARG A 135 11.47 13.85 -2.19
C ARG A 135 12.49 13.71 -1.07
N ALA A 136 12.24 14.43 0.02
CA ALA A 136 13.04 14.37 1.22
C ALA A 136 12.12 14.42 2.44
N GLY A 137 12.67 14.09 3.62
CA GLY A 137 11.92 14.09 4.87
C GLY A 137 11.58 12.66 5.31
N VAL A 138 10.71 12.57 6.32
CA VAL A 138 10.26 11.30 6.90
C VAL A 138 8.78 11.15 6.62
N PRO A 139 8.40 10.31 5.65
CA PRO A 139 6.99 10.08 5.34
C PRO A 139 6.26 9.26 6.39
#